data_56afe3e5e3a63f5c6da858ac48895dc7
#
_entry.id   56afe3e5e3a63f5c6da858ac48895dc7
#
_cell.length_a   1.000
_cell.length_b   1.000
_cell.length_c   1.000
_cell.angle_alpha   90.00
_cell.angle_beta   90.00
_cell.angle_gamma   90.00
#
_symmetry.space_group_name_H-M   'P 1'
#
loop_
_entity.id
_entity.type
_entity.pdbx_description
1 polymer ?
#
loop_
_entity_poly.entity_id
_entity_poly.type
_entity_poly.pdbx_seq_one_letter_code
_entity_poly.pdbx_strand_id
1 'polypeptide(L)'
;MRRRALLAAAASTSIAAVAGCADSGGPAEGGTPTDTEAPCTRDREAPPDPGAKIEQRALPARPDEWTRDSVESYLREYEAAYRQRRILTADTTAYGHSESVEAIQTVEDGYRVELQTNFYDEEETDRGTVHADSPRYTVLYRVKTDRLLRAESDRHDVDPELDDAATMECW
;
A
#
# COMPACT_ATOMS: atom_id res chain seq x y z
N MET A 1 -3.87 31.18 -31.21
CA MET A 1 -3.95 30.87 -32.66
C MET A 1 -2.69 30.15 -33.09
N ARG A 2 -2.76 28.92 -33.57
CA ARG A 2 -1.90 28.02 -34.37
C ARG A 2 -2.11 26.61 -33.85
N ARG A 3 -2.97 25.82 -34.40
CA ARG A 3 -3.16 25.01 -35.62
C ARG A 3 -2.09 23.94 -35.83
N ARG A 4 -2.57 22.68 -35.75
CA ARG A 4 -2.24 21.45 -36.53
C ARG A 4 -0.91 20.77 -36.23
N ALA A 5 -0.90 19.42 -36.05
CA ALA A 5 -1.13 18.45 -37.11
C ALA A 5 -1.45 17.06 -36.57
N LEU A 6 -2.41 16.42 -37.22
CA LEU A 6 -2.72 14.97 -37.17
C LEU A 6 -1.62 14.20 -37.91
N LEU A 7 -1.17 13.07 -37.38
CA LEU A 7 -0.53 12.03 -38.19
C LEU A 7 -1.15 10.68 -37.79
N ALA A 8 -1.98 10.20 -38.69
CA ALA A 8 -2.41 8.81 -38.75
C ALA A 8 -1.33 7.98 -39.44
N ALA A 9 -1.00 6.81 -38.91
CA ALA A 9 -0.27 5.80 -39.65
C ALA A 9 -0.86 4.41 -39.34
N ALA A 10 -1.11 3.71 -40.42
CA ALA A 10 -1.95 2.53 -40.60
C ALA A 10 -1.24 1.20 -40.26
N ALA A 11 -2.05 0.26 -39.82
CA ALA A 11 -2.12 -1.17 -40.15
C ALA A 11 -0.84 -1.96 -40.52
N SER A 12 -0.65 -3.06 -39.79
CA SER A 12 -0.10 -4.29 -40.37
C SER A 12 -0.68 -5.51 -39.63
N THR A 13 -1.66 -6.15 -40.24
CA THR A 13 -2.18 -7.48 -39.94
C THR A 13 -1.17 -8.52 -40.38
N SER A 14 -0.69 -9.34 -39.46
CA SER A 14 0.01 -10.60 -39.79
C SER A 14 -0.80 -11.77 -39.25
N ILE A 15 -1.50 -12.44 -40.14
CA ILE A 15 -2.17 -13.73 -39.91
C ILE A 15 -1.12 -14.82 -40.08
N ALA A 16 -0.72 -15.48 -39.00
CA ALA A 16 -0.02 -16.74 -39.07
C ALA A 16 -1.03 -17.88 -38.81
N ALA A 17 -1.42 -18.53 -39.89
CA ALA A 17 -2.15 -19.79 -39.84
C ALA A 17 -1.17 -20.90 -39.47
N VAL A 18 -1.38 -21.59 -38.36
CA VAL A 18 -0.75 -22.88 -38.06
C VAL A 18 -1.86 -23.93 -38.14
N ALA A 19 -1.80 -24.71 -39.19
CA ALA A 19 -2.62 -25.89 -39.37
C ALA A 19 -2.01 -27.09 -38.64
N GLY A 20 -2.86 -27.85 -37.98
CA GLY A 20 -2.67 -29.30 -37.87
C GLY A 20 -2.26 -29.85 -36.54
N CYS A 21 -3.18 -30.50 -35.83
CA CYS A 21 -3.26 -31.94 -35.72
C CYS A 21 -4.56 -32.28 -34.97
N ALA A 22 -5.43 -32.96 -35.66
CA ALA A 22 -6.55 -33.67 -35.06
C ALA A 22 -5.97 -34.90 -34.34
N ASP A 23 -6.15 -34.99 -33.03
CA ASP A 23 -6.12 -36.23 -32.31
C ASP A 23 -7.42 -36.36 -31.51
N SER A 24 -8.13 -37.42 -31.83
CA SER A 24 -9.42 -37.80 -31.30
C SER A 24 -9.24 -38.46 -29.94
N GLY A 25 -9.87 -37.94 -28.89
CA GLY A 25 -9.93 -38.72 -27.67
C GLY A 25 -10.49 -38.00 -26.47
N GLY A 26 -11.76 -38.24 -26.15
CA GLY A 26 -12.32 -38.17 -24.82
C GLY A 26 -12.97 -36.82 -24.41
N PRO A 27 -14.13 -36.86 -23.74
CA PRO A 27 -14.71 -35.67 -23.12
C PRO A 27 -13.81 -35.23 -21.98
N ALA A 28 -13.06 -34.18 -22.21
CA ALA A 28 -12.38 -33.48 -21.15
C ALA A 28 -13.46 -32.84 -20.26
N GLU A 29 -13.66 -33.38 -19.07
CA GLU A 29 -14.31 -32.70 -17.99
C GLU A 29 -13.64 -31.34 -17.86
N GLY A 30 -14.41 -30.29 -18.13
CA GLY A 30 -13.98 -28.93 -17.98
C GLY A 30 -13.65 -28.64 -16.53
N GLY A 31 -12.43 -28.93 -16.14
CA GLY A 31 -11.85 -28.36 -14.92
C GLY A 31 -11.81 -26.88 -15.10
N THR A 32 -12.72 -26.19 -14.45
CA THR A 32 -12.61 -24.73 -14.20
C THR A 32 -11.21 -24.50 -13.66
N PRO A 33 -10.38 -23.65 -14.30
CA PRO A 33 -9.12 -23.28 -13.68
C PRO A 33 -9.48 -22.69 -12.32
N THR A 34 -9.17 -23.43 -11.27
CA THR A 34 -9.16 -22.83 -9.94
C THR A 34 -8.00 -21.85 -10.01
N ASP A 35 -8.30 -20.56 -10.14
CA ASP A 35 -7.33 -19.51 -9.91
C ASP A 35 -6.80 -19.73 -8.48
N THR A 36 -5.76 -20.50 -8.37
CA THR A 36 -5.00 -20.62 -7.13
C THR A 36 -4.30 -19.29 -7.00
N GLU A 37 -4.96 -18.34 -6.37
CA GLU A 37 -4.38 -17.05 -6.03
C GLU A 37 -3.02 -17.30 -5.36
N ALA A 38 -1.98 -16.68 -5.90
CA ALA A 38 -0.62 -16.88 -5.38
C ALA A 38 -0.62 -16.57 -3.87
N PRO A 39 0.12 -17.35 -3.07
CA PRO A 39 0.17 -17.10 -1.63
C PRO A 39 0.58 -15.67 -1.35
N CYS A 40 -0.12 -15.04 -0.42
CA CYS A 40 0.17 -13.68 -0.01
C CYS A 40 1.61 -13.59 0.52
N THR A 41 2.38 -12.64 0.00
CA THR A 41 3.74 -12.36 0.46
C THR A 41 3.80 -10.91 0.91
N ARG A 42 4.36 -10.67 2.08
CA ARG A 42 4.57 -9.31 2.57
C ARG A 42 5.75 -8.68 1.84
N ASP A 43 5.53 -7.48 1.30
CA ASP A 43 6.58 -6.67 0.67
C ASP A 43 7.35 -5.86 1.72
N ARG A 44 6.84 -5.86 2.95
CA ARG A 44 7.40 -5.11 4.06
C ARG A 44 8.47 -5.91 4.78
N GLU A 45 9.68 -5.40 4.76
CA GLU A 45 10.69 -5.78 5.74
C GLU A 45 10.46 -4.98 7.03
N ALA A 46 10.37 -5.68 8.17
CA ALA A 46 10.30 -5.01 9.47
C ALA A 46 11.64 -4.27 9.69
N PRO A 47 11.65 -2.94 9.84
CA PRO A 47 12.90 -2.25 10.14
C PRO A 47 13.47 -2.80 11.45
N PRO A 48 14.79 -2.99 11.54
CA PRO A 48 15.42 -3.40 12.78
C PRO A 48 15.12 -2.39 13.88
N ASP A 49 15.12 -2.86 15.13
CA ASP A 49 15.06 -1.94 16.28
C ASP A 49 16.34 -1.07 16.26
N PRO A 50 16.21 0.25 16.10
CA PRO A 50 17.37 1.14 16.04
C PRO A 50 18.03 1.36 17.42
N GLY A 51 17.43 0.82 18.50
CA GLY A 51 17.84 1.14 19.87
C GLY A 51 17.51 2.58 20.26
N ALA A 52 16.41 3.12 19.73
CA ALA A 52 15.96 4.49 19.98
C ALA A 52 15.72 4.74 21.48
N LYS A 53 15.87 6.01 21.89
CA LYS A 53 15.62 6.44 23.28
C LYS A 53 14.12 6.45 23.64
N ILE A 54 13.25 6.35 22.63
CA ILE A 54 11.80 6.25 22.79
C ILE A 54 11.31 4.86 22.41
N GLU A 55 10.29 4.38 23.12
CA GLU A 55 9.72 3.06 22.88
C GLU A 55 9.06 2.95 21.50
N GLN A 56 9.37 1.88 20.79
CA GLN A 56 8.79 1.57 19.51
C GLN A 56 7.35 1.03 19.68
N ARG A 57 6.38 1.61 18.99
CA ARG A 57 4.99 1.16 19.01
C ARG A 57 4.85 -0.22 18.38
N ALA A 58 4.08 -1.11 19.03
CA ALA A 58 3.66 -2.35 18.42
C ALA A 58 2.66 -2.07 17.28
N LEU A 59 2.70 -2.87 16.21
CA LEU A 59 1.62 -2.86 15.23
C LEU A 59 0.37 -3.45 15.87
N PRO A 60 -0.83 -2.91 15.56
CA PRO A 60 -2.07 -3.41 16.11
C PRO A 60 -2.33 -4.84 15.62
N ALA A 61 -3.01 -5.64 16.47
CA ALA A 61 -3.53 -6.93 16.05
C ALA A 61 -4.69 -6.75 15.07
N ARG A 62 -4.80 -7.69 14.14
CA ARG A 62 -5.96 -7.74 13.24
C ARG A 62 -7.26 -7.81 14.06
N PRO A 63 -8.29 -6.99 13.76
CA PRO A 63 -9.59 -7.11 14.41
C PRO A 63 -10.29 -8.43 14.01
N ASP A 64 -11.12 -8.94 14.92
CA ASP A 64 -11.89 -10.17 14.70
C ASP A 64 -12.91 -9.98 13.56
N GLU A 65 -13.48 -8.78 13.45
CA GLU A 65 -14.42 -8.40 12.40
C GLU A 65 -14.03 -7.09 11.73
N TRP A 66 -14.14 -7.06 10.40
CA TRP A 66 -13.97 -5.87 9.61
C TRP A 66 -15.29 -5.10 9.48
N THR A 67 -15.49 -4.12 10.35
CA THR A 67 -16.52 -3.09 10.26
C THR A 67 -15.89 -1.76 9.88
N ARG A 68 -16.70 -0.76 9.51
CA ARG A 68 -16.19 0.58 9.24
C ARG A 68 -15.38 1.14 10.41
N ASP A 69 -15.88 0.99 11.63
CA ASP A 69 -15.26 1.53 12.84
C ASP A 69 -13.96 0.77 13.20
N SER A 70 -13.96 -0.57 13.06
CA SER A 70 -12.76 -1.38 13.33
C SER A 70 -11.67 -1.13 12.28
N VAL A 71 -12.04 -0.92 11.02
CA VAL A 71 -11.11 -0.55 9.94
C VAL A 71 -10.48 0.81 10.23
N GLU A 72 -11.28 1.81 10.61
CA GLU A 72 -10.79 3.14 10.95
C GLU A 72 -9.78 3.09 12.10
N SER A 73 -10.18 2.47 13.23
CA SER A 73 -9.32 2.36 14.42
C SER A 73 -8.02 1.63 14.10
N TYR A 74 -8.13 0.48 13.43
CA TYR A 74 -6.99 -0.34 13.07
C TYR A 74 -5.98 0.42 12.18
N LEU A 75 -6.47 1.09 11.14
CA LEU A 75 -5.58 1.76 10.19
C LEU A 75 -4.91 3.00 10.77
N ARG A 76 -5.59 3.74 11.66
CA ARG A 76 -4.97 4.85 12.39
C ARG A 76 -3.82 4.36 13.28
N GLU A 77 -4.07 3.34 14.07
CA GLU A 77 -3.03 2.73 14.92
C GLU A 77 -1.90 2.12 14.09
N TYR A 78 -2.26 1.46 12.99
CA TYR A 78 -1.29 0.83 12.08
C TYR A 78 -0.37 1.87 11.44
N GLU A 79 -0.91 2.95 10.85
CA GLU A 79 -0.09 3.98 10.21
C GLU A 79 0.82 4.68 11.22
N ALA A 80 0.31 4.99 12.41
CA ALA A 80 1.09 5.62 13.47
C ALA A 80 2.28 4.74 13.90
N ALA A 81 2.05 3.42 14.09
CA ALA A 81 3.10 2.47 14.47
C ALA A 81 4.06 2.19 13.31
N TYR A 82 3.54 2.01 12.09
CA TYR A 82 4.33 1.77 10.90
C TYR A 82 5.28 2.94 10.61
N ARG A 83 4.75 4.17 10.62
CA ARG A 83 5.54 5.38 10.35
C ARG A 83 6.61 5.59 11.40
N GLN A 84 6.25 5.47 12.69
CA GLN A 84 7.21 5.59 13.78
C GLN A 84 8.40 4.65 13.56
N ARG A 85 8.15 3.37 13.29
CA ARG A 85 9.20 2.36 13.08
C ARG A 85 10.15 2.67 11.93
N ARG A 86 9.69 3.41 10.93
CA ARG A 86 10.51 3.79 9.77
C ARG A 86 11.34 5.06 10.00
N ILE A 87 10.92 5.90 10.95
CA ILE A 87 11.56 7.19 11.22
C ILE A 87 12.54 7.08 12.38
N LEU A 88 12.26 6.25 13.38
CA LEU A 88 13.12 6.14 14.56
C LEU A 88 14.57 5.76 14.19
N THR A 89 15.50 6.53 14.76
CA THR A 89 16.94 6.26 14.79
C THR A 89 17.40 6.08 16.25
N ALA A 90 18.63 5.70 16.48
CA ALA A 90 19.22 5.60 17.83
C ALA A 90 19.25 6.96 18.55
N ASP A 91 19.25 8.07 17.79
CA ASP A 91 19.37 9.43 18.30
C ASP A 91 18.01 10.13 18.45
N THR A 92 16.91 9.49 18.04
CA THR A 92 15.56 10.04 18.17
C THR A 92 15.16 10.15 19.65
N THR A 93 14.80 11.37 20.07
CA THR A 93 14.40 11.71 21.46
C THR A 93 12.92 12.02 21.59
N ALA A 94 12.26 12.43 20.51
CA ALA A 94 10.82 12.64 20.46
C ALA A 94 10.25 12.27 19.10
N TYR A 95 8.99 11.86 19.07
CA TYR A 95 8.24 11.56 17.86
C TYR A 95 6.76 11.84 18.09
N GLY A 96 6.13 12.52 17.15
CA GLY A 96 4.69 12.71 17.13
C GLY A 96 4.11 12.40 15.75
N HIS A 97 2.87 11.96 15.74
CA HIS A 97 2.14 11.60 14.55
C HIS A 97 0.71 12.14 14.63
N SER A 98 0.20 12.63 13.52
CA SER A 98 -1.18 13.11 13.40
C SER A 98 -1.79 12.53 12.13
N GLU A 99 -3.00 12.01 12.25
CA GLU A 99 -3.74 11.44 11.14
C GLU A 99 -5.21 11.85 11.16
N SER A 100 -5.78 11.96 9.97
CA SER A 100 -7.22 12.11 9.75
C SER A 100 -7.69 11.14 8.68
N VAL A 101 -8.86 10.55 8.89
CA VAL A 101 -9.51 9.71 7.88
C VAL A 101 -10.32 10.62 6.97
N GLU A 102 -9.93 10.71 5.70
CA GLU A 102 -10.62 11.53 4.70
C GLU A 102 -11.78 10.76 4.05
N ALA A 103 -11.57 9.47 3.80
CA ALA A 103 -12.62 8.63 3.22
C ALA A 103 -12.49 7.16 3.65
N ILE A 104 -13.65 6.51 3.86
CA ILE A 104 -13.77 5.05 3.98
C ILE A 104 -14.86 4.60 3.02
N GLN A 105 -14.51 3.77 2.06
CA GLN A 105 -15.42 3.21 1.06
C GLN A 105 -15.47 1.69 1.19
N THR A 106 -16.68 1.13 1.26
CA THR A 106 -16.87 -0.31 1.12
C THR A 106 -16.76 -0.67 -0.36
N VAL A 107 -16.02 -1.70 -0.66
CA VAL A 107 -15.76 -2.19 -2.01
C VAL A 107 -15.97 -3.70 -2.02
N GLU A 108 -15.99 -4.32 -3.21
CA GLU A 108 -16.39 -5.73 -3.40
C GLU A 108 -15.65 -6.71 -2.47
N ASP A 109 -14.35 -6.51 -2.25
CA ASP A 109 -13.48 -7.41 -1.47
C ASP A 109 -12.98 -6.81 -0.15
N GLY A 110 -13.67 -5.78 0.39
CA GLY A 110 -13.31 -5.16 1.67
C GLY A 110 -13.50 -3.65 1.73
N TYR A 111 -12.44 -2.91 2.09
CA TYR A 111 -12.49 -1.47 2.26
C TYR A 111 -11.34 -0.77 1.53
N ARG A 112 -11.63 0.41 0.98
CA ARG A 112 -10.64 1.39 0.53
C ARG A 112 -10.68 2.57 1.50
N VAL A 113 -9.53 2.93 2.05
CA VAL A 113 -9.43 3.99 3.06
C VAL A 113 -8.34 4.97 2.67
N GLU A 114 -8.67 6.24 2.78
CA GLU A 114 -7.75 7.34 2.55
C GLU A 114 -7.47 8.04 3.87
N LEU A 115 -6.19 8.14 4.23
CA LEU A 115 -5.70 8.87 5.39
C LEU A 115 -4.86 10.05 4.92
N GLN A 116 -5.07 11.21 5.53
CA GLN A 116 -4.13 12.30 5.48
C GLN A 116 -3.32 12.31 6.78
N THR A 117 -2.01 12.39 6.68
CA THR A 117 -1.13 12.22 7.82
C THR A 117 0.10 13.12 7.74
N ASN A 118 0.71 13.38 8.88
CA ASN A 118 2.03 14.00 9.03
C ASN A 118 2.67 13.55 10.34
N PHE A 119 3.97 13.74 10.46
CA PHE A 119 4.73 13.43 11.67
C PHE A 119 5.80 14.49 11.92
N TYR A 120 6.32 14.49 13.13
CA TYR A 120 7.56 15.18 13.48
C TYR A 120 8.46 14.24 14.28
N ASP A 121 9.75 14.50 14.25
CA ASP A 121 10.74 13.86 15.09
C ASP A 121 11.77 14.89 15.62
N GLU A 122 12.39 14.54 16.74
CA GLU A 122 13.52 15.26 17.29
C GLU A 122 14.69 14.31 17.46
N GLU A 123 15.86 14.73 17.02
CA GLU A 123 17.10 13.97 17.14
C GLU A 123 18.13 14.74 17.95
N GLU A 124 18.87 14.03 18.80
CA GLU A 124 20.02 14.57 19.50
C GLU A 124 21.27 14.44 18.62
N THR A 125 21.96 15.55 18.45
CA THR A 125 23.20 15.63 17.67
C THR A 125 24.32 16.26 18.50
N ASP A 126 25.57 16.16 18.07
CA ASP A 126 26.71 16.84 18.71
C ASP A 126 26.54 18.37 18.81
N ARG A 127 25.63 18.95 18.06
CA ARG A 127 25.35 20.39 18.01
C ARG A 127 24.08 20.81 18.74
N GLY A 128 23.37 19.87 19.36
CA GLY A 128 22.08 20.06 20.02
C GLY A 128 20.97 19.29 19.37
N THR A 129 19.74 19.56 19.80
CA THR A 129 18.53 18.90 19.27
C THR A 129 18.13 19.51 17.92
N VAL A 130 17.85 18.65 16.95
CA VAL A 130 17.27 18.99 15.64
C VAL A 130 15.82 18.55 15.64
N HIS A 131 14.92 19.42 15.23
CA HIS A 131 13.50 19.15 15.04
C HIS A 131 13.19 19.12 13.54
N ALA A 132 12.50 18.08 13.09
CA ALA A 132 12.07 17.91 11.71
C ALA A 132 10.56 17.66 11.64
N ASP A 133 9.85 18.38 10.78
CA ASP A 133 8.44 18.21 10.49
C ASP A 133 8.26 17.64 9.08
N SER A 134 7.48 16.59 8.93
CA SER A 134 7.05 16.16 7.60
C SER A 134 5.95 17.09 7.08
N PRO A 135 5.88 17.33 5.77
CA PRO A 135 4.67 17.86 5.17
C PRO A 135 3.51 16.86 5.32
N ARG A 136 2.29 17.34 5.12
CA ARG A 136 1.14 16.43 5.01
C ARG A 136 1.25 15.60 3.74
N TYR A 137 0.91 14.32 3.84
CA TYR A 137 0.88 13.38 2.73
C TYR A 137 -0.35 12.47 2.83
N THR A 138 -0.77 11.92 1.71
CA THR A 138 -1.91 11.01 1.62
C THR A 138 -1.41 9.56 1.57
N VAL A 139 -2.06 8.71 2.34
CA VAL A 139 -1.86 7.25 2.33
C VAL A 139 -3.16 6.59 1.96
N LEU A 140 -3.10 5.68 0.99
CA LEU A 140 -4.22 4.90 0.55
C LEU A 140 -4.06 3.45 0.99
N TYR A 141 -5.06 2.94 1.68
CA TYR A 141 -5.14 1.56 2.11
C TYR A 141 -6.22 0.77 1.37
N ARG A 142 -5.93 -0.50 1.11
CA ARG A 142 -6.90 -1.50 0.73
C ARG A 142 -6.89 -2.62 1.77
N VAL A 143 -7.97 -2.74 2.53
CA VAL A 143 -8.18 -3.84 3.47
C VAL A 143 -8.95 -4.92 2.76
N LYS A 144 -8.34 -6.06 2.51
CA LYS A 144 -8.94 -7.26 1.90
C LYS A 144 -9.14 -8.33 2.98
N THR A 145 -9.83 -9.41 2.63
CA THR A 145 -10.06 -10.53 3.56
C THR A 145 -8.77 -11.25 3.96
N ASP A 146 -7.77 -11.24 3.07
CA ASP A 146 -6.52 -12.00 3.19
C ASP A 146 -5.28 -11.12 3.35
N ARG A 147 -5.37 -9.81 3.10
CA ARG A 147 -4.20 -8.92 3.12
C ARG A 147 -4.52 -7.45 3.32
N LEU A 148 -3.51 -6.70 3.73
CA LEU A 148 -3.49 -5.24 3.77
C LEU A 148 -2.53 -4.71 2.71
N LEU A 149 -3.04 -3.84 1.83
CA LEU A 149 -2.23 -3.11 0.86
C LEU A 149 -2.12 -1.65 1.29
N ARG A 150 -0.96 -1.02 1.01
CA ARG A 150 -0.68 0.38 1.31
C ARG A 150 0.04 1.03 0.14
N ALA A 151 -0.47 2.17 -0.29
CA ALA A 151 0.19 3.06 -1.24
C ALA A 151 0.43 4.44 -0.61
N GLU A 152 1.53 5.05 -0.95
CA GLU A 152 1.89 6.41 -0.55
C GLU A 152 2.52 7.10 -1.76
N SER A 153 2.17 8.36 -2.00
CA SER A 153 2.80 9.14 -3.04
C SER A 153 4.03 9.85 -2.48
N ASP A 154 5.15 9.75 -3.17
CA ASP A 154 6.37 10.54 -2.88
C ASP A 154 6.19 12.03 -3.19
N ARG A 155 5.10 12.37 -3.85
CA ARG A 155 4.75 13.72 -4.26
C ARG A 155 3.48 14.17 -3.56
N HIS A 156 3.56 15.29 -2.85
CA HIS A 156 2.45 15.85 -2.06
C HIS A 156 1.25 16.32 -2.90
N ASP A 157 1.45 16.50 -4.20
CA ASP A 157 0.46 16.97 -5.16
C ASP A 157 -0.15 15.86 -6.02
N VAL A 158 0.18 14.61 -5.72
CA VAL A 158 -0.29 13.43 -6.46
C VAL A 158 -0.92 12.44 -5.49
N ASP A 159 -2.16 12.07 -5.74
CA ASP A 159 -2.83 11.03 -4.99
C ASP A 159 -2.15 9.67 -5.26
N PRO A 160 -1.94 8.84 -4.21
CA PRO A 160 -1.38 7.52 -4.39
C PRO A 160 -2.37 6.59 -5.11
N GLU A 161 -1.84 5.68 -5.92
CA GLU A 161 -2.62 4.66 -6.61
C GLU A 161 -2.35 3.27 -6.01
N LEU A 162 -3.36 2.39 -6.01
CA LEU A 162 -3.24 1.05 -5.44
C LEU A 162 -2.54 0.04 -6.37
N ASP A 163 -2.31 0.40 -7.63
CA ASP A 163 -1.64 -0.49 -8.60
C ASP A 163 -0.18 -0.77 -8.19
N ASP A 164 0.46 0.19 -7.52
CA ASP A 164 1.82 0.07 -6.98
C ASP A 164 1.84 -0.14 -5.45
N ALA A 165 0.72 -0.57 -4.87
CA ALA A 165 0.62 -0.71 -3.42
C ALA A 165 1.46 -1.88 -2.91
N ALA A 166 2.21 -1.63 -1.82
CA ALA A 166 2.93 -2.66 -1.11
C ALA A 166 1.99 -3.53 -0.26
N THR A 167 2.23 -4.84 -0.23
CA THR A 167 1.54 -5.77 0.68
C THR A 167 2.14 -5.63 2.07
N MET A 168 1.36 -5.10 2.99
CA MET A 168 1.81 -4.81 4.35
C MET A 168 1.61 -5.98 5.29
N GLU A 169 0.45 -6.64 5.22
CA GLU A 169 0.08 -7.78 6.05
C GLU A 169 -0.59 -8.86 5.19
N CYS A 170 -0.39 -10.11 5.61
CA CYS A 170 -1.08 -11.30 5.14
C CYS A 170 -1.75 -11.98 6.34
N TRP A 171 -3.01 -12.36 6.25
CA TRP A 171 -3.79 -12.99 7.33
C TRP A 171 -4.76 -14.05 6.85
#